data_fcf7c0d8ebc41b2ca4dca7207a44e994
#
_entry.id   fcf7c0d8ebc41b2ca4dca7207a44e994
#
_cell.length_a   1.000
_cell.length_b   1.000
_cell.length_c   1.000
_cell.angle_alpha   90.00
_cell.angle_beta   90.00
_cell.angle_gamma   90.00
#
_symmetry.space_group_name_H-M   'P 1'
#
loop_
_entity.id
_entity.type
_entity.pdbx_description
1 polymer ?
#
loop_
_entity_poly.entity_id
_entity_poly.type
_entity_poly.pdbx_seq_one_letter_code
_entity_poly.pdbx_strand_id
1 'polypeptide(L)'
;FSHENETALAGYYSVLLDKSQTKVELTASRRAGFHKYSFQTRDTCAVLVDLGFDVNTDSVTSSHIKVISDTLITGFRYSTGWAENQKTFFAIRFSKPFISYDLISSDSIHFEASSSIEGQHVKGIIRFIPDSYNQLMLKVGISAVSEENALISINNELPDWNFNSAKIQASNKWNHALNKIKISSENKELLRAFYTALYHSMLSPNVFSDSIGNNTFEYRTQDDLIYTDTAFTNYHTFSLWDTYRAAHPLFTIILKDRVQDFVRSMLAHYRDTGQLPVWSLWGNETGTMIGYHAIPVIYDAFKKGLLPDLPPDSLYTAMKASAFQSIRETPLYIEYGYIPADNRSNT
;
A
#
# COMPACT_ATOMS: atom_id res chain seq x y z
N PHE A 1 1.54 19.12 16.52
CA PHE A 1 0.10 18.91 16.76
C PHE A 1 -0.13 18.27 18.13
N SER A 2 -1.34 18.38 18.66
CA SER A 2 -1.76 17.72 19.90
C SER A 2 -2.80 16.63 19.57
N HIS A 3 -2.75 15.50 20.30
CA HIS A 3 -3.77 14.44 20.20
C HIS A 3 -5.18 14.93 20.61
N GLU A 4 -5.29 16.01 21.37
CA GLU A 4 -6.57 16.63 21.68
C GLU A 4 -7.28 17.22 20.46
N ASN A 5 -6.50 17.58 19.42
CA ASN A 5 -6.97 18.16 18.16
C ASN A 5 -6.96 17.14 17.02
N GLU A 6 -6.92 15.85 17.34
CA GLU A 6 -6.84 14.75 16.40
C GLU A 6 -8.12 13.92 16.41
N THR A 7 -8.54 13.46 15.25
CA THR A 7 -9.63 12.49 15.10
C THR A 7 -9.21 11.40 14.12
N ALA A 8 -9.21 10.15 14.57
CA ALA A 8 -8.92 8.98 13.74
C ALA A 8 -10.12 8.02 13.76
N LEU A 9 -10.68 7.77 12.59
CA LEU A 9 -11.77 6.82 12.35
C LEU A 9 -11.42 5.95 11.14
N ALA A 10 -12.02 4.77 11.05
CA ALA A 10 -11.87 3.94 9.86
C ALA A 10 -12.34 4.70 8.60
N GLY A 11 -11.40 5.00 7.68
CA GLY A 11 -11.65 5.76 6.46
C GLY A 11 -11.60 7.29 6.59
N TYR A 12 -11.25 7.82 7.76
CA TYR A 12 -11.11 9.27 7.95
C TYR A 12 -10.09 9.63 9.04
N TYR A 13 -9.29 10.64 8.74
CA TYR A 13 -8.37 11.23 9.71
C TYR A 13 -8.46 12.76 9.64
N SER A 14 -8.35 13.44 10.78
CA SER A 14 -8.17 14.89 10.81
C SER A 14 -7.28 15.32 11.97
N VAL A 15 -6.56 16.41 11.77
CA VAL A 15 -5.67 17.03 12.78
C VAL A 15 -5.56 18.52 12.54
N LEU A 16 -5.38 19.29 13.62
CA LEU A 16 -4.95 20.69 13.55
C LEU A 16 -3.44 20.75 13.71
N LEU A 17 -2.75 21.33 12.74
CA LEU A 17 -1.32 21.62 12.80
C LEU A 17 -1.11 22.92 13.55
N ASP A 18 -0.60 22.88 14.78
CA ASP A 18 -0.50 24.02 15.69
C ASP A 18 0.35 25.16 15.12
N LYS A 19 1.49 24.82 14.48
CA LYS A 19 2.42 25.82 13.94
C LYS A 19 1.83 26.65 12.80
N SER A 20 1.14 26.00 11.87
CA SER A 20 0.54 26.64 10.69
C SER A 20 -0.94 26.98 10.88
N GLN A 21 -1.55 26.55 12.00
CA GLN A 21 -2.98 26.65 12.26
C GLN A 21 -3.83 26.11 11.11
N THR A 22 -3.32 25.07 10.45
CA THR A 22 -3.97 24.45 9.30
C THR A 22 -4.72 23.19 9.76
N LYS A 23 -6.02 23.14 9.51
CA LYS A 23 -6.78 21.90 9.68
C LYS A 23 -6.56 21.01 8.47
N VAL A 24 -6.09 19.80 8.72
CA VAL A 24 -5.90 18.75 7.72
C VAL A 24 -7.00 17.73 7.89
N GLU A 25 -7.66 17.36 6.80
CA GLU A 25 -8.64 16.28 6.73
C GLU A 25 -8.24 15.32 5.61
N LEU A 26 -8.19 14.02 5.91
CA LEU A 26 -7.75 12.97 4.99
C LEU A 26 -8.80 11.87 4.91
N THR A 27 -9.03 11.40 3.70
CA THR A 27 -9.76 10.15 3.42
C THR A 27 -9.10 9.44 2.25
N ALA A 28 -9.46 8.19 1.99
CA ALA A 28 -8.86 7.42 0.91
C ALA A 28 -9.86 6.45 0.27
N SER A 29 -9.62 6.14 -0.98
CA SER A 29 -10.17 5.02 -1.70
C SER A 29 -9.16 3.84 -1.69
N ARG A 30 -9.18 2.95 -2.69
CA ARG A 30 -8.29 1.79 -2.74
C ARG A 30 -6.83 2.17 -3.06
N ARG A 31 -6.63 3.06 -4.04
CA ARG A 31 -5.31 3.47 -4.57
C ARG A 31 -5.14 4.99 -4.62
N ALA A 32 -6.10 5.76 -4.14
CA ALA A 32 -6.02 7.21 -4.14
C ALA A 32 -6.40 7.80 -2.78
N GLY A 33 -5.59 8.76 -2.31
CA GLY A 33 -5.86 9.58 -1.14
C GLY A 33 -6.55 10.90 -1.53
N PHE A 34 -7.40 11.41 -0.67
CA PHE A 34 -8.04 12.70 -0.83
C PHE A 34 -7.78 13.56 0.40
N HIS A 35 -7.12 14.67 0.21
CA HIS A 35 -6.73 15.61 1.26
C HIS A 35 -7.53 16.89 1.14
N LYS A 36 -7.92 17.46 2.27
CA LYS A 36 -8.52 18.79 2.37
C LYS A 36 -7.79 19.59 3.44
N TYR A 37 -7.26 20.73 3.07
CA TYR A 37 -6.59 21.67 3.93
C TYR A 37 -7.44 22.92 4.12
N SER A 38 -7.64 23.37 5.37
CA SER A 38 -8.33 24.61 5.69
C SER A 38 -7.36 25.51 6.43
N PHE A 39 -7.08 26.69 5.87
CA PHE A 39 -6.11 27.66 6.37
C PHE A 39 -6.82 28.75 7.15
N GLN A 40 -6.13 29.37 8.09
CA GLN A 40 -6.65 30.54 8.84
C GLN A 40 -6.46 31.85 8.09
N THR A 41 -5.50 31.89 7.17
CA THR A 41 -5.16 33.08 6.37
C THR A 41 -5.57 32.91 4.93
N ARG A 42 -5.71 34.04 4.22
CA ARG A 42 -5.85 34.13 2.75
C ARG A 42 -4.52 34.37 2.05
N ASP A 43 -3.44 34.44 2.82
CA ASP A 43 -2.11 34.61 2.25
C ASP A 43 -1.68 33.36 1.46
N THR A 44 -0.56 33.47 0.77
CA THR A 44 0.03 32.36 0.03
C THR A 44 0.29 31.19 0.98
N CYS A 45 -0.25 30.03 0.64
CA CYS A 45 0.04 28.78 1.30
C CYS A 45 0.88 27.86 0.40
N ALA A 46 1.56 26.88 1.00
CA ALA A 46 2.40 25.95 0.26
C ALA A 46 2.08 24.50 0.65
N VAL A 47 2.19 23.62 -0.34
CA VAL A 47 2.26 22.17 -0.17
C VAL A 47 3.69 21.74 -0.42
N LEU A 48 4.29 21.06 0.54
CA LEU A 48 5.59 20.40 0.40
C LEU A 48 5.36 18.94 -0.02
N VAL A 49 5.96 18.57 -1.15
CA VAL A 49 6.10 17.17 -1.57
C VAL A 49 7.55 16.78 -1.31
N ASP A 50 7.77 15.93 -0.31
CA ASP A 50 9.10 15.50 0.12
C ASP A 50 9.30 14.03 -0.22
N LEU A 51 10.05 13.73 -1.27
CA LEU A 51 10.37 12.37 -1.70
C LEU A 51 11.63 11.82 -1.01
N GLY A 52 12.35 12.66 -0.28
CA GLY A 52 13.50 12.27 0.51
C GLY A 52 13.17 11.84 1.93
N PHE A 53 11.90 11.94 2.36
CA PHE A 53 11.51 11.54 3.70
C PHE A 53 11.50 10.01 3.83
N ASP A 54 12.27 9.50 4.77
CA ASP A 54 12.37 8.06 5.04
C ASP A 54 11.57 7.68 6.28
N VAL A 55 10.89 6.53 6.16
CA VAL A 55 10.30 5.82 7.29
C VAL A 55 11.14 4.58 7.52
N ASN A 56 11.55 4.33 8.74
CA ASN A 56 12.50 3.27 9.12
C ASN A 56 13.91 3.53 8.56
N THR A 57 14.50 2.49 7.95
CA THR A 57 15.88 2.48 7.43
C THR A 57 15.94 2.42 5.91
N ASP A 58 14.80 2.65 5.25
CA ASP A 58 14.76 2.63 3.79
C ASP A 58 15.46 3.87 3.22
N SER A 59 16.37 3.65 2.27
CA SER A 59 17.12 4.73 1.62
C SER A 59 16.56 5.00 0.23
N VAL A 60 16.34 6.28 -0.09
CA VAL A 60 15.95 6.70 -1.44
C VAL A 60 17.12 6.51 -2.40
N THR A 61 16.90 5.77 -3.48
CA THR A 61 17.90 5.55 -4.53
C THR A 61 17.73 6.50 -5.71
N SER A 62 16.49 6.84 -6.08
CA SER A 62 16.16 7.89 -7.06
C SER A 62 14.73 8.39 -6.80
N SER A 63 14.51 9.66 -7.05
CA SER A 63 13.19 10.27 -7.00
C SER A 63 13.04 11.35 -8.07
N HIS A 64 11.81 11.58 -8.50
CA HIS A 64 11.51 12.47 -9.61
C HIS A 64 10.20 13.21 -9.37
N ILE A 65 10.18 14.50 -9.67
CA ILE A 65 8.95 15.30 -9.76
C ILE A 65 8.89 15.94 -11.14
N LYS A 66 7.73 15.84 -11.78
CA LYS A 66 7.41 16.48 -13.06
C LYS A 66 6.13 17.27 -12.94
N VAL A 67 6.19 18.53 -13.32
CA VAL A 67 5.04 19.44 -13.44
C VAL A 67 4.43 19.25 -14.82
N ILE A 68 3.21 18.71 -14.87
CA ILE A 68 2.48 18.43 -16.11
C ILE A 68 1.61 19.62 -16.50
N SER A 69 0.97 20.25 -15.51
CA SER A 69 0.15 21.46 -15.69
C SER A 69 0.13 22.23 -14.36
N ASP A 70 -0.54 23.36 -14.33
CA ASP A 70 -0.74 24.17 -13.12
C ASP A 70 -1.62 23.51 -12.03
N THR A 71 -2.17 22.32 -12.32
CA THR A 71 -3.01 21.54 -11.39
C THR A 71 -2.58 20.09 -11.26
N LEU A 72 -1.51 19.66 -11.95
CA LEU A 72 -1.08 18.27 -11.97
C LEU A 72 0.44 18.14 -11.90
N ILE A 73 0.91 17.39 -10.94
CA ILE A 73 2.29 16.91 -10.88
C ILE A 73 2.30 15.39 -10.82
N THR A 74 3.33 14.78 -11.39
CA THR A 74 3.59 13.34 -11.33
C THR A 74 5.04 13.10 -10.93
N GLY A 75 5.38 11.86 -10.64
CA GLY A 75 6.75 11.47 -10.35
C GLY A 75 6.85 10.08 -9.78
N PHE A 76 8.05 9.77 -9.31
CA PHE A 76 8.34 8.50 -8.67
C PHE A 76 9.30 8.65 -7.48
N ARG A 77 9.28 7.66 -6.63
CA ARG A 77 10.27 7.43 -5.57
C ARG A 77 10.70 5.97 -5.63
N TYR A 78 11.97 5.73 -5.86
CA TYR A 78 12.62 4.43 -5.74
C TYR A 78 13.41 4.39 -4.44
N SER A 79 13.36 3.29 -3.74
CA SER A 79 14.07 3.09 -2.48
C SER A 79 14.49 1.63 -2.31
N THR A 80 15.47 1.44 -1.47
CA THR A 80 15.96 0.15 -1.01
C THR A 80 15.99 0.12 0.51
N GLY A 81 15.79 -1.04 1.08
CA GLY A 81 15.76 -1.23 2.52
C GLY A 81 15.23 -2.61 2.85
N TRP A 82 14.17 -2.70 3.62
CA TRP A 82 13.55 -3.97 3.96
C TRP A 82 13.13 -4.77 2.70
N ALA A 83 12.49 -4.14 1.73
CA ALA A 83 12.38 -4.65 0.37
C ALA A 83 13.48 -4.00 -0.49
N GLU A 84 14.21 -4.80 -1.30
CA GLU A 84 15.41 -4.33 -2.01
C GLU A 84 15.08 -3.39 -3.19
N ASN A 85 13.97 -3.62 -3.88
CA ASN A 85 13.57 -2.90 -5.07
C ASN A 85 12.15 -2.32 -4.92
N GLN A 86 12.04 -1.20 -4.19
CA GLN A 86 10.75 -0.55 -3.98
C GLN A 86 10.56 0.57 -5.00
N LYS A 87 9.52 0.47 -5.81
CA LYS A 87 9.16 1.50 -6.80
C LYS A 87 7.76 2.00 -6.57
N THR A 88 7.65 3.28 -6.26
CA THR A 88 6.38 3.98 -6.08
C THR A 88 6.30 5.11 -7.08
N PHE A 89 5.30 5.06 -7.95
CA PHE A 89 4.90 6.14 -8.83
C PHE A 89 3.71 6.87 -8.21
N PHE A 90 3.62 8.17 -8.47
CA PHE A 90 2.51 8.97 -7.97
C PHE A 90 2.02 9.99 -8.98
N ALA A 91 0.76 10.40 -8.79
CA ALA A 91 0.18 11.59 -9.39
C ALA A 91 -0.50 12.41 -8.30
N ILE A 92 -0.33 13.74 -8.33
CA ILE A 92 -1.01 14.65 -7.42
C ILE A 92 -1.80 15.66 -8.24
N ARG A 93 -3.13 15.65 -8.09
CA ARG A 93 -4.03 16.60 -8.71
C ARG A 93 -4.54 17.60 -7.68
N PHE A 94 -4.39 18.89 -7.97
CA PHE A 94 -4.83 19.99 -7.12
C PHE A 94 -6.19 20.51 -7.56
N SER A 95 -7.00 20.96 -6.61
CA SER A 95 -8.36 21.47 -6.90
C SER A 95 -8.37 22.85 -7.57
N LYS A 96 -7.22 23.49 -7.67
CA LYS A 96 -7.04 24.81 -8.31
C LYS A 96 -5.61 24.96 -8.83
N PRO A 97 -5.36 25.87 -9.77
CA PRO A 97 -4.03 26.21 -10.24
C PRO A 97 -3.11 26.69 -9.11
N PHE A 98 -1.86 26.24 -9.11
CA PHE A 98 -0.82 26.84 -8.29
C PHE A 98 -0.25 28.08 -8.99
N ILE A 99 0.29 29.02 -8.20
CA ILE A 99 0.82 30.30 -8.68
C ILE A 99 2.33 30.23 -8.96
N SER A 100 3.05 29.34 -8.27
CA SER A 100 4.48 29.10 -8.47
C SER A 100 4.90 27.79 -7.83
N TYR A 101 6.08 27.30 -8.21
CA TYR A 101 6.69 26.15 -7.61
C TYR A 101 8.21 26.26 -7.60
N ASP A 102 8.85 25.56 -6.64
CA ASP A 102 10.28 25.31 -6.63
C ASP A 102 10.50 23.81 -6.59
N LEU A 103 11.41 23.31 -7.42
CA LEU A 103 11.90 21.94 -7.40
C LEU A 103 13.33 21.94 -6.86
N ILE A 104 13.60 21.09 -5.87
CA ILE A 104 14.86 21.06 -5.12
C ILE A 104 15.37 19.63 -5.12
N SER A 105 16.64 19.43 -5.44
CA SER A 105 17.37 18.19 -5.15
C SER A 105 18.49 18.47 -4.15
N SER A 106 19.19 17.44 -3.66
CA SER A 106 20.35 17.60 -2.80
C SER A 106 21.42 18.51 -3.40
N ASP A 107 21.51 18.57 -4.72
CA ASP A 107 22.61 19.22 -5.46
C ASP A 107 22.18 20.51 -6.18
N SER A 108 20.88 20.81 -6.27
CA SER A 108 20.40 21.96 -7.03
C SER A 108 19.00 22.44 -6.60
N ILE A 109 18.78 23.75 -6.79
CA ILE A 109 17.45 24.36 -6.65
C ILE A 109 17.05 24.91 -8.02
N HIS A 110 15.93 24.44 -8.53
CA HIS A 110 15.33 24.89 -9.78
C HIS A 110 14.11 25.75 -9.50
N PHE A 111 14.22 27.07 -9.70
CA PHE A 111 13.11 28.03 -9.60
C PHE A 111 12.41 28.10 -10.96
N GLU A 112 11.21 27.55 -11.08
CA GLU A 112 10.33 27.61 -12.28
C GLU A 112 11.01 27.42 -13.67
N ALA A 113 12.35 27.38 -13.68
CA ALA A 113 13.14 27.25 -14.92
C ALA A 113 13.09 25.84 -15.53
N SER A 114 12.66 24.86 -14.74
CA SER A 114 12.52 23.46 -15.19
C SER A 114 11.19 22.91 -14.69
N SER A 115 10.45 22.26 -15.58
CA SER A 115 9.23 21.55 -15.23
C SER A 115 9.49 20.15 -14.65
N SER A 116 10.74 19.76 -14.47
CA SER A 116 11.10 18.42 -14.03
C SER A 116 12.45 18.41 -13.31
N ILE A 117 12.58 17.59 -12.28
CA ILE A 117 13.83 17.34 -11.57
C ILE A 117 13.90 15.89 -11.11
N GLU A 118 15.09 15.30 -11.23
CA GLU A 118 15.40 13.97 -10.72
C GLU A 118 16.63 14.02 -9.81
N GLY A 119 16.66 13.15 -8.80
CA GLY A 119 17.76 13.03 -7.82
C GLY A 119 17.36 12.11 -6.66
N GLN A 120 18.26 11.95 -5.68
CA GLN A 120 17.95 11.09 -4.52
C GLN A 120 16.90 11.67 -3.59
N HIS A 121 16.99 12.96 -3.26
CA HIS A 121 16.15 13.63 -2.26
C HIS A 121 15.41 14.81 -2.87
N VAL A 122 14.56 14.53 -3.84
CA VAL A 122 13.79 15.55 -4.54
C VAL A 122 12.64 16.05 -3.66
N LYS A 123 12.48 17.37 -3.64
CA LYS A 123 11.37 18.08 -2.98
C LYS A 123 10.69 19.03 -3.94
N GLY A 124 9.39 19.17 -3.81
CA GLY A 124 8.61 20.19 -4.52
C GLY A 124 7.91 21.10 -3.52
N ILE A 125 8.07 22.41 -3.65
CA ILE A 125 7.32 23.42 -2.90
C ILE A 125 6.32 24.05 -3.86
N ILE A 126 5.04 23.74 -3.70
CA ILE A 126 3.97 24.18 -4.61
C ILE A 126 3.13 25.23 -3.89
N ARG A 127 3.05 26.47 -4.44
CA ARG A 127 2.41 27.60 -3.80
C ARG A 127 1.04 27.92 -4.40
N PHE A 128 0.12 28.29 -3.51
CA PHE A 128 -1.28 28.58 -3.85
C PHE A 128 -1.77 29.84 -3.16
N ILE A 129 -2.76 30.47 -3.76
CA ILE A 129 -3.66 31.37 -3.06
C ILE A 129 -4.91 30.56 -2.69
N PRO A 130 -5.26 30.44 -1.39
CA PRO A 130 -6.48 29.73 -0.98
C PRO A 130 -7.74 30.30 -1.65
N ASP A 131 -8.80 29.49 -1.71
CA ASP A 131 -10.08 29.96 -2.23
C ASP A 131 -10.82 30.89 -1.25
N SER A 132 -12.03 31.32 -1.61
CA SER A 132 -12.86 32.17 -0.75
C SER A 132 -13.22 31.53 0.59
N TYR A 133 -13.11 30.19 0.70
CA TYR A 133 -13.31 29.43 1.94
C TYR A 133 -12.00 29.12 2.66
N ASN A 134 -10.88 29.69 2.22
CA ASN A 134 -9.54 29.39 2.73
C ASN A 134 -9.16 27.91 2.63
N GLN A 135 -9.57 27.25 1.55
CA GLN A 135 -9.35 25.80 1.37
C GLN A 135 -8.50 25.48 0.14
N LEU A 136 -7.80 24.39 0.25
CA LEU A 136 -7.13 23.70 -0.84
C LEU A 136 -7.42 22.21 -0.70
N MET A 137 -7.81 21.57 -1.79
CA MET A 137 -7.93 20.12 -1.84
C MET A 137 -6.92 19.54 -2.83
N LEU A 138 -6.48 18.33 -2.57
CA LEU A 138 -5.65 17.57 -3.50
C LEU A 138 -5.99 16.07 -3.42
N LYS A 139 -5.75 15.39 -4.52
CA LYS A 139 -5.86 13.94 -4.65
C LYS A 139 -4.50 13.38 -5.00
N VAL A 140 -4.11 12.29 -4.33
CA VAL A 140 -2.85 11.60 -4.55
C VAL A 140 -3.16 10.18 -4.98
N GLY A 141 -2.82 9.82 -6.20
CA GLY A 141 -2.80 8.44 -6.67
C GLY A 141 -1.42 7.82 -6.48
N ILE A 142 -1.36 6.54 -6.17
CA ILE A 142 -0.13 5.78 -6.07
C ILE A 142 -0.21 4.52 -6.92
N SER A 143 0.92 4.12 -7.49
CA SER A 143 1.07 2.94 -8.33
C SER A 143 2.44 2.30 -8.10
N ALA A 144 2.52 0.98 -8.24
CA ALA A 144 3.80 0.28 -8.36
C ALA A 144 4.24 0.15 -9.82
N VAL A 145 3.42 0.56 -10.79
CA VAL A 145 3.61 0.32 -12.22
C VAL A 145 4.07 1.58 -12.94
N SER A 146 3.27 2.68 -12.86
CA SER A 146 3.56 3.90 -13.61
C SER A 146 2.85 5.14 -13.03
N GLU A 147 3.34 6.33 -13.41
CA GLU A 147 2.69 7.62 -13.12
C GLU A 147 1.28 7.70 -13.75
N GLU A 148 1.12 7.10 -14.92
CA GLU A 148 -0.16 7.03 -15.63
C GLU A 148 -1.19 6.22 -14.85
N ASN A 149 -0.82 5.05 -14.34
CA ASN A 149 -1.69 4.22 -13.51
C ASN A 149 -2.07 4.92 -12.20
N ALA A 150 -1.15 5.68 -11.60
CA ALA A 150 -1.46 6.51 -10.45
C ALA A 150 -2.52 7.58 -10.77
N LEU A 151 -2.44 8.20 -11.95
CA LEU A 151 -3.44 9.17 -12.42
C LEU A 151 -4.77 8.50 -12.76
N ILE A 152 -4.76 7.33 -13.39
CA ILE A 152 -5.96 6.52 -13.66
C ILE A 152 -6.70 6.20 -12.36
N SER A 153 -5.97 5.85 -11.30
CA SER A 153 -6.55 5.58 -9.98
C SER A 153 -7.30 6.79 -9.43
N ILE A 154 -6.74 8.00 -9.54
CA ILE A 154 -7.43 9.25 -9.14
C ILE A 154 -8.73 9.42 -9.94
N ASN A 155 -8.65 9.28 -11.27
CA ASN A 155 -9.78 9.55 -12.15
C ASN A 155 -10.93 8.56 -11.92
N ASN A 156 -10.62 7.29 -11.70
CA ASN A 156 -11.62 6.23 -11.53
C ASN A 156 -12.21 6.20 -10.12
N GLU A 157 -11.38 6.42 -9.10
CA GLU A 157 -11.80 6.20 -7.71
C GLU A 157 -12.30 7.47 -7.02
N LEU A 158 -11.81 8.64 -7.45
CA LEU A 158 -12.14 9.96 -6.91
C LEU A 158 -12.45 10.95 -8.05
N PRO A 159 -13.50 10.73 -8.85
CA PRO A 159 -13.75 11.53 -10.07
C PRO A 159 -14.08 13.00 -9.78
N ASP A 160 -14.76 13.27 -8.68
CA ASP A 160 -15.21 14.62 -8.31
C ASP A 160 -14.48 15.19 -7.08
N TRP A 161 -14.62 16.51 -6.85
CA TRP A 161 -14.02 17.22 -5.73
C TRP A 161 -14.90 17.23 -4.47
N ASN A 162 -15.81 16.28 -4.33
CA ASN A 162 -16.67 16.15 -3.16
C ASN A 162 -16.00 15.32 -2.05
N PHE A 163 -15.20 15.96 -1.20
CA PHE A 163 -14.51 15.33 -0.09
C PHE A 163 -15.47 14.58 0.86
N ASN A 164 -16.64 15.15 1.14
CA ASN A 164 -17.60 14.50 2.05
C ASN A 164 -18.17 13.21 1.46
N SER A 165 -18.43 13.19 0.16
CA SER A 165 -18.86 11.97 -0.54
C SER A 165 -17.80 10.88 -0.43
N ALA A 166 -16.53 11.18 -0.70
CA ALA A 166 -15.44 10.24 -0.57
C ALA A 166 -15.29 9.71 0.86
N LYS A 167 -15.35 10.59 1.87
CA LYS A 167 -15.33 10.22 3.30
C LYS A 167 -16.47 9.26 3.65
N ILE A 168 -17.69 9.54 3.20
CA ILE A 168 -18.86 8.68 3.45
C ILE A 168 -18.67 7.32 2.78
N GLN A 169 -18.19 7.28 1.55
CA GLN A 169 -17.92 6.03 0.83
C GLN A 169 -16.85 5.18 1.54
N ALA A 170 -15.76 5.80 2.00
CA ALA A 170 -14.72 5.11 2.78
C ALA A 170 -15.28 4.54 4.09
N SER A 171 -16.03 5.35 4.84
CA SER A 171 -16.70 4.92 6.07
C SER A 171 -17.67 3.76 5.84
N ASN A 172 -18.48 3.82 4.77
CA ASN A 172 -19.42 2.76 4.43
C ASN A 172 -18.72 1.44 4.06
N LYS A 173 -17.62 1.50 3.31
CA LYS A 173 -16.80 0.32 2.99
C LYS A 173 -16.24 -0.34 4.25
N TRP A 174 -15.69 0.46 5.17
CA TRP A 174 -15.19 -0.05 6.45
C TRP A 174 -16.30 -0.62 7.33
N ASN A 175 -17.43 0.08 7.43
CA ASN A 175 -18.59 -0.41 8.18
C ASN A 175 -19.11 -1.73 7.60
N HIS A 176 -19.16 -1.86 6.26
CA HIS A 176 -19.51 -3.12 5.62
C HIS A 176 -18.54 -4.26 6.00
N ALA A 177 -17.24 -4.01 5.97
CA ALA A 177 -16.23 -4.99 6.33
C ALA A 177 -16.30 -5.39 7.82
N LEU A 178 -16.39 -4.41 8.71
CA LEU A 178 -16.44 -4.64 10.16
C LEU A 178 -17.77 -5.30 10.62
N ASN A 179 -18.88 -5.03 9.92
CA ASN A 179 -20.17 -5.64 10.20
C ASN A 179 -20.29 -7.13 9.80
N LYS A 180 -19.24 -7.71 9.20
CA LYS A 180 -19.22 -9.17 8.95
C LYS A 180 -19.23 -9.99 10.26
N ILE A 181 -18.75 -9.40 11.35
CA ILE A 181 -18.92 -9.93 12.70
C ILE A 181 -19.65 -8.89 13.55
N LYS A 182 -20.82 -9.27 14.07
CA LYS A 182 -21.60 -8.40 14.96
C LYS A 182 -21.58 -8.97 16.36
N ILE A 183 -21.09 -8.19 17.30
CA ILE A 183 -21.11 -8.53 18.73
C ILE A 183 -21.89 -7.47 19.51
N SER A 184 -22.42 -7.85 20.64
CA SER A 184 -23.03 -6.95 21.61
C SER A 184 -22.41 -7.16 22.98
N SER A 185 -22.20 -6.08 23.73
CA SER A 185 -21.71 -6.10 25.09
C SER A 185 -22.12 -4.81 25.79
N GLU A 186 -22.39 -4.86 27.05
CA GLU A 186 -22.57 -3.66 27.90
C GLU A 186 -21.22 -2.96 28.15
N ASN A 187 -20.14 -3.70 28.09
CA ASN A 187 -18.77 -3.16 28.21
C ASN A 187 -18.33 -2.49 26.91
N LYS A 188 -18.40 -1.16 26.84
CA LYS A 188 -18.02 -0.35 25.67
C LYS A 188 -16.53 -0.44 25.34
N GLU A 189 -15.66 -0.64 26.32
CA GLU A 189 -14.23 -0.79 26.14
C GLU A 189 -13.90 -2.11 25.41
N LEU A 190 -14.58 -3.18 25.79
CA LEU A 190 -14.45 -4.47 25.12
C LEU A 190 -14.93 -4.41 23.67
N LEU A 191 -16.06 -3.72 23.40
CA LEU A 191 -16.53 -3.48 22.03
C LEU A 191 -15.51 -2.70 21.21
N ARG A 192 -14.94 -1.63 21.77
CA ARG A 192 -13.91 -0.84 21.12
C ARG A 192 -12.68 -1.69 20.79
N ALA A 193 -12.17 -2.43 21.78
CA ALA A 193 -11.02 -3.31 21.61
C ALA A 193 -11.27 -4.35 20.51
N PHE A 194 -12.43 -4.99 20.49
CA PHE A 194 -12.80 -5.97 19.48
C PHE A 194 -12.80 -5.38 18.07
N TYR A 195 -13.53 -4.27 17.85
CA TYR A 195 -13.62 -3.69 16.50
C TYR A 195 -12.31 -3.02 16.06
N THR A 196 -11.49 -2.53 16.98
CA THR A 196 -10.14 -2.05 16.68
C THR A 196 -9.25 -3.22 16.23
N ALA A 197 -9.28 -4.35 16.94
CA ALA A 197 -8.53 -5.55 16.55
C ALA A 197 -9.01 -6.11 15.20
N LEU A 198 -10.32 -6.15 14.95
CA LEU A 198 -10.88 -6.56 13.68
C LEU A 198 -10.46 -5.61 12.53
N TYR A 199 -10.45 -4.30 12.77
CA TYR A 199 -9.94 -3.31 11.82
C TYR A 199 -8.45 -3.57 11.51
N HIS A 200 -7.61 -3.73 12.54
CA HIS A 200 -6.19 -4.01 12.36
C HIS A 200 -5.94 -5.31 11.58
N SER A 201 -6.73 -6.36 11.81
CA SER A 201 -6.60 -7.62 11.06
C SER A 201 -6.85 -7.48 9.56
N MET A 202 -7.54 -6.41 9.12
CA MET A 202 -7.87 -6.16 7.72
C MET A 202 -6.95 -5.13 7.03
N LEU A 203 -5.92 -4.62 7.73
CA LEU A 203 -4.98 -3.65 7.14
C LEU A 203 -3.99 -4.30 6.18
N SER A 204 -3.71 -5.59 6.35
CA SER A 204 -2.87 -6.40 5.46
C SER A 204 -3.53 -7.76 5.23
N PRO A 205 -3.31 -8.40 4.06
CA PRO A 205 -2.50 -7.95 2.92
C PRO A 205 -3.10 -6.76 2.17
N ASN A 206 -2.23 -5.97 1.52
CA ASN A 206 -2.62 -4.76 0.80
C ASN A 206 -2.85 -5.04 -0.68
N VAL A 207 -3.79 -4.31 -1.29
CA VAL A 207 -3.93 -4.30 -2.76
C VAL A 207 -2.67 -3.71 -3.38
N PHE A 208 -2.05 -4.46 -4.28
CA PHE A 208 -0.82 -4.06 -4.94
C PHE A 208 -1.01 -3.73 -6.42
N SER A 209 -1.93 -4.43 -7.09
CA SER A 209 -2.26 -4.13 -8.49
C SER A 209 -3.04 -2.84 -8.66
N ASP A 210 -2.83 -2.20 -9.80
CA ASP A 210 -3.58 -1.06 -10.28
C ASP A 210 -4.74 -1.53 -11.17
N SER A 211 -5.92 -0.94 -11.02
CA SER A 211 -7.04 -1.18 -11.91
C SER A 211 -7.02 -0.17 -13.06
N ILE A 212 -6.76 -0.64 -14.26
CA ILE A 212 -6.68 0.20 -15.47
C ILE A 212 -7.99 0.23 -16.30
N GLY A 213 -9.06 -0.34 -15.77
CA GLY A 213 -10.38 -0.41 -16.42
C GLY A 213 -10.67 -1.80 -16.99
N ASN A 214 -11.92 -2.06 -17.36
CA ASN A 214 -12.39 -3.31 -18.00
C ASN A 214 -11.98 -4.59 -17.23
N ASN A 215 -11.99 -4.55 -15.89
CA ASN A 215 -11.50 -5.62 -15.01
C ASN A 215 -10.05 -6.03 -15.29
N THR A 216 -9.25 -5.12 -15.83
CA THR A 216 -7.83 -5.35 -16.09
C THR A 216 -7.01 -4.75 -14.96
N PHE A 217 -6.06 -5.53 -14.48
CA PHE A 217 -5.17 -5.19 -13.37
C PHE A 217 -3.72 -5.32 -13.82
N GLU A 218 -2.90 -4.37 -13.41
CA GLU A 218 -1.45 -4.41 -13.65
C GLU A 218 -0.70 -4.41 -12.32
N TYR A 219 0.38 -5.18 -12.25
CA TYR A 219 1.27 -5.20 -11.10
C TYR A 219 2.71 -5.47 -11.51
N ARG A 220 3.65 -5.03 -10.70
CA ARG A 220 5.09 -5.18 -10.90
C ARG A 220 5.64 -6.30 -10.03
N THR A 221 6.60 -7.07 -10.56
CA THR A 221 7.37 -8.06 -9.81
C THR A 221 8.68 -7.47 -9.28
N GLN A 222 9.40 -8.23 -8.48
CA GLN A 222 10.72 -7.81 -7.98
C GLN A 222 11.77 -7.63 -9.10
N ASP A 223 11.62 -8.34 -10.22
CA ASP A 223 12.50 -8.24 -11.39
C ASP A 223 12.05 -7.18 -12.41
N ASP A 224 11.19 -6.25 -11.95
CA ASP A 224 10.65 -5.16 -12.76
C ASP A 224 9.77 -5.57 -13.94
N LEU A 225 9.34 -6.81 -14.01
CA LEU A 225 8.36 -7.24 -15.01
C LEU A 225 6.98 -6.72 -14.62
N ILE A 226 6.23 -6.23 -15.60
CA ILE A 226 4.86 -5.80 -15.43
C ILE A 226 3.94 -6.86 -16.02
N TYR A 227 3.03 -7.35 -15.20
CA TYR A 227 2.00 -8.29 -15.64
C TYR A 227 0.64 -7.60 -15.69
N THR A 228 -0.09 -7.94 -16.74
CA THR A 228 -1.49 -7.56 -16.93
C THR A 228 -2.36 -8.79 -16.74
N ASP A 229 -3.35 -8.72 -15.89
CA ASP A 229 -4.26 -9.83 -15.58
C ASP A 229 -5.71 -9.34 -15.52
N THR A 230 -6.65 -10.21 -15.89
CA THR A 230 -8.09 -9.96 -15.78
C THR A 230 -8.76 -10.87 -14.76
N ALA A 231 -8.00 -11.79 -14.16
CA ALA A 231 -8.52 -12.86 -13.33
C ALA A 231 -8.60 -12.51 -11.84
N PHE A 232 -7.72 -11.64 -11.33
CA PHE A 232 -7.67 -11.36 -9.90
C PHE A 232 -7.01 -10.02 -9.56
N THR A 233 -7.30 -9.52 -8.35
CA THR A 233 -6.57 -8.43 -7.72
C THR A 233 -5.31 -8.97 -7.07
N ASN A 234 -4.12 -8.46 -7.43
CA ASN A 234 -2.88 -8.85 -6.79
C ASN A 234 -2.72 -8.14 -5.44
N TYR A 235 -2.30 -8.91 -4.44
CA TYR A 235 -2.06 -8.46 -3.07
C TYR A 235 -0.61 -8.68 -2.67
N HIS A 236 -0.10 -7.80 -1.80
CA HIS A 236 1.21 -7.91 -1.16
C HIS A 236 1.13 -7.61 0.34
N THR A 237 2.29 -7.61 0.99
CA THR A 237 2.41 -7.48 2.44
C THR A 237 1.86 -8.72 3.15
N PHE A 238 2.41 -9.87 2.76
CA PHE A 238 2.11 -11.14 3.38
C PHE A 238 3.12 -11.45 4.49
N SER A 239 2.78 -11.14 5.73
CA SER A 239 3.54 -11.50 6.93
C SER A 239 3.09 -12.88 7.41
N LEU A 240 3.46 -13.94 6.69
CA LEU A 240 2.82 -15.24 6.83
C LEU A 240 3.16 -15.97 8.13
N TRP A 241 4.34 -15.76 8.69
CA TRP A 241 4.70 -16.30 10.01
C TRP A 241 3.76 -15.81 11.12
N ASP A 242 3.34 -14.55 11.03
CA ASP A 242 2.41 -13.95 11.99
C ASP A 242 0.96 -14.38 11.73
N THR A 243 0.56 -14.42 10.45
CA THR A 243 -0.85 -14.43 10.06
C THR A 243 -1.43 -15.82 9.79
N TYR A 244 -0.57 -16.83 9.54
CA TYR A 244 -1.06 -18.17 9.14
C TYR A 244 -1.90 -18.86 10.21
N ARG A 245 -1.65 -18.57 11.50
CA ARG A 245 -2.30 -19.21 12.64
C ARG A 245 -3.73 -18.75 12.89
N ALA A 246 -3.99 -17.46 12.64
CA ALA A 246 -5.26 -16.84 13.04
C ALA A 246 -5.85 -15.95 11.96
N ALA A 247 -5.12 -14.97 11.39
CA ALA A 247 -5.67 -14.01 10.45
C ALA A 247 -6.12 -14.69 9.14
N HIS A 248 -5.30 -15.54 8.52
CA HIS A 248 -5.70 -16.26 7.31
C HIS A 248 -6.85 -17.23 7.55
N PRO A 249 -6.89 -18.07 8.61
CA PRO A 249 -8.08 -18.83 8.98
C PRO A 249 -9.32 -17.97 9.20
N LEU A 250 -9.20 -16.80 9.84
CA LEU A 250 -10.30 -15.86 9.99
C LEU A 250 -10.79 -15.35 8.63
N PHE A 251 -9.88 -15.02 7.70
CA PHE A 251 -10.25 -14.55 6.35
C PHE A 251 -11.06 -15.59 5.58
N THR A 252 -10.83 -16.88 5.79
CA THR A 252 -11.66 -17.93 5.19
C THR A 252 -13.11 -17.93 5.67
N ILE A 253 -13.40 -17.22 6.76
CA ILE A 253 -14.74 -17.04 7.32
C ILE A 253 -15.35 -15.72 6.87
N ILE A 254 -14.62 -14.62 7.03
CA ILE A 254 -15.15 -13.25 6.88
C ILE A 254 -14.80 -12.56 5.55
N LEU A 255 -13.76 -13.01 4.83
CA LEU A 255 -13.29 -12.46 3.56
C LEU A 255 -13.20 -13.51 2.45
N LYS A 256 -14.17 -14.44 2.41
CA LYS A 256 -14.19 -15.57 1.46
C LYS A 256 -14.02 -15.13 0.00
N ASP A 257 -14.57 -13.98 -0.34
CA ASP A 257 -14.49 -13.33 -1.64
C ASP A 257 -13.05 -12.89 -2.04
N ARG A 258 -12.13 -12.78 -1.08
CA ARG A 258 -10.74 -12.37 -1.31
C ARG A 258 -9.72 -13.50 -1.20
N VAL A 259 -10.10 -14.60 -0.56
CA VAL A 259 -9.17 -15.72 -0.27
C VAL A 259 -8.53 -16.27 -1.54
N GLN A 260 -9.31 -16.41 -2.61
CA GLN A 260 -8.79 -16.89 -3.89
C GLN A 260 -7.76 -15.93 -4.50
N ASP A 261 -8.00 -14.62 -4.40
CA ASP A 261 -7.07 -13.60 -4.88
C ASP A 261 -5.78 -13.57 -4.05
N PHE A 262 -5.86 -13.80 -2.74
CA PHE A 262 -4.67 -13.97 -1.89
C PHE A 262 -3.82 -15.16 -2.35
N VAL A 263 -4.45 -16.31 -2.60
CA VAL A 263 -3.73 -17.49 -3.08
C VAL A 263 -3.19 -17.29 -4.50
N ARG A 264 -3.93 -16.66 -5.39
CA ARG A 264 -3.43 -16.29 -6.74
C ARG A 264 -2.22 -15.36 -6.67
N SER A 265 -2.23 -14.42 -5.72
CA SER A 265 -1.08 -13.54 -5.48
C SER A 265 0.15 -14.33 -5.00
N MET A 266 -0.04 -15.30 -4.12
CA MET A 266 1.04 -16.19 -3.68
C MET A 266 1.57 -17.07 -4.82
N LEU A 267 0.69 -17.56 -5.72
CA LEU A 267 1.10 -18.30 -6.92
C LEU A 267 1.80 -17.41 -7.95
N ALA A 268 1.39 -16.16 -8.11
CA ALA A 268 2.08 -15.20 -8.94
C ALA A 268 3.50 -14.95 -8.42
N HIS A 269 3.65 -14.77 -7.09
CA HIS A 269 4.96 -14.66 -6.47
C HIS A 269 5.82 -15.93 -6.70
N TYR A 270 5.22 -17.13 -6.56
CA TYR A 270 5.90 -18.39 -6.88
C TYR A 270 6.37 -18.46 -8.35
N ARG A 271 5.53 -18.06 -9.29
CA ARG A 271 5.89 -18.02 -10.71
C ARG A 271 7.13 -17.17 -10.96
N ASP A 272 7.23 -16.02 -10.27
CA ASP A 272 8.26 -15.01 -10.51
C ASP A 272 9.57 -15.33 -9.76
N THR A 273 9.48 -15.95 -8.57
CA THR A 273 10.64 -16.21 -7.70
C THR A 273 11.03 -17.67 -7.56
N GLY A 274 10.19 -18.60 -8.02
CA GLY A 274 10.36 -20.03 -7.84
C GLY A 274 9.93 -20.54 -6.45
N GLN A 275 9.44 -19.66 -5.56
CA GLN A 275 9.00 -20.02 -4.22
C GLN A 275 7.73 -19.26 -3.82
N LEU A 276 6.91 -19.86 -2.96
CA LEU A 276 5.80 -19.16 -2.32
C LEU A 276 6.34 -18.10 -1.35
N PRO A 277 5.61 -17.00 -1.12
CA PRO A 277 6.12 -15.93 -0.26
C PRO A 277 6.35 -16.41 1.18
N VAL A 278 7.40 -15.91 1.80
CA VAL A 278 7.66 -15.98 3.24
C VAL A 278 7.20 -14.68 3.90
N TRP A 279 7.72 -13.55 3.40
CA TRP A 279 7.35 -12.21 3.81
C TRP A 279 7.47 -11.24 2.62
N SER A 280 6.46 -11.17 1.80
CA SER A 280 6.50 -10.32 0.61
C SER A 280 6.12 -8.87 0.94
N LEU A 281 6.92 -7.92 0.46
CA LEU A 281 6.71 -6.48 0.63
C LEU A 281 6.98 -5.76 -0.68
N TRP A 282 6.03 -4.95 -1.12
CA TRP A 282 6.15 -4.09 -2.29
C TRP A 282 6.68 -4.79 -3.55
N GLY A 283 6.15 -5.96 -3.84
CA GLY A 283 6.56 -6.79 -4.99
C GLY A 283 7.78 -7.67 -4.74
N ASN A 284 8.48 -7.54 -3.61
CA ASN A 284 9.72 -8.27 -3.32
C ASN A 284 9.49 -9.34 -2.26
N GLU A 285 10.28 -10.42 -2.31
CA GLU A 285 10.48 -11.30 -1.17
C GLU A 285 11.57 -10.73 -0.27
N THR A 286 11.26 -10.52 1.00
CA THR A 286 12.24 -9.95 1.95
C THR A 286 13.06 -11.00 2.67
N GLY A 287 12.64 -12.25 2.62
CA GLY A 287 13.27 -13.35 3.36
C GLY A 287 13.17 -13.22 4.89
N THR A 288 12.40 -12.25 5.38
CA THR A 288 12.19 -12.01 6.81
C THR A 288 11.38 -13.14 7.42
N MET A 289 11.69 -13.51 8.67
CA MET A 289 11.10 -14.62 9.40
C MET A 289 11.49 -16.00 8.82
N ILE A 290 11.01 -17.03 9.45
CA ILE A 290 11.34 -18.42 9.12
C ILE A 290 10.14 -19.14 8.53
N GLY A 291 10.38 -20.32 7.96
CA GLY A 291 9.37 -21.28 7.55
C GLY A 291 8.77 -20.96 6.16
N TYR A 292 7.79 -21.77 5.80
CA TYR A 292 7.06 -21.74 4.52
C TYR A 292 5.54 -21.72 4.78
N HIS A 293 5.10 -20.74 5.55
CA HIS A 293 3.73 -20.67 6.10
C HIS A 293 2.64 -20.38 5.05
N ALA A 294 3.02 -20.08 3.80
CA ALA A 294 2.09 -20.06 2.68
C ALA A 294 1.42 -21.43 2.47
N ILE A 295 2.14 -22.54 2.73
CA ILE A 295 1.63 -23.89 2.54
C ILE A 295 0.36 -24.17 3.35
N PRO A 296 0.35 -24.02 4.70
CA PRO A 296 -0.86 -24.22 5.48
C PRO A 296 -1.97 -23.25 5.12
N VAL A 297 -1.68 -22.01 4.71
CA VAL A 297 -2.69 -21.04 4.27
C VAL A 297 -3.40 -21.52 2.99
N ILE A 298 -2.63 -21.94 1.98
CA ILE A 298 -3.17 -22.47 0.72
C ILE A 298 -3.95 -23.75 0.97
N TYR A 299 -3.40 -24.67 1.76
CA TYR A 299 -4.05 -25.95 2.06
C TYR A 299 -5.35 -25.77 2.83
N ASP A 300 -5.41 -24.87 3.81
CA ASP A 300 -6.63 -24.55 4.56
C ASP A 300 -7.73 -24.00 3.61
N ALA A 301 -7.37 -23.04 2.76
CA ALA A 301 -8.28 -22.48 1.76
C ALA A 301 -8.80 -23.55 0.77
N PHE A 302 -7.89 -24.42 0.30
CA PHE A 302 -8.24 -25.53 -0.58
C PHE A 302 -9.21 -26.52 0.08
N LYS A 303 -8.91 -26.96 1.30
CA LYS A 303 -9.76 -27.89 2.06
C LYS A 303 -11.14 -27.33 2.38
N LYS A 304 -11.26 -26.01 2.48
CA LYS A 304 -12.54 -25.31 2.69
C LYS A 304 -13.30 -25.03 1.37
N GLY A 305 -12.78 -25.46 0.22
CA GLY A 305 -13.43 -25.28 -1.08
C GLY A 305 -13.46 -23.81 -1.56
N LEU A 306 -12.52 -22.97 -1.10
CA LEU A 306 -12.47 -21.54 -1.44
C LEU A 306 -11.61 -21.25 -2.68
N LEU A 307 -11.10 -22.27 -3.36
CA LEU A 307 -10.23 -22.18 -4.53
C LEU A 307 -10.80 -22.91 -5.74
N PRO A 308 -12.07 -22.65 -6.15
CA PRO A 308 -12.75 -23.45 -7.17
C PRO A 308 -12.08 -23.37 -8.56
N ASP A 309 -11.44 -22.24 -8.88
CA ASP A 309 -10.84 -21.97 -10.20
C ASP A 309 -9.34 -22.26 -10.25
N LEU A 310 -8.75 -22.80 -9.16
CA LEU A 310 -7.32 -23.11 -9.09
C LEU A 310 -7.07 -24.61 -9.20
N PRO A 311 -6.30 -25.08 -10.22
CA PRO A 311 -5.99 -26.49 -10.38
C PRO A 311 -5.21 -27.05 -9.17
N PRO A 312 -5.64 -28.16 -8.55
CA PRO A 312 -4.94 -28.78 -7.41
C PRO A 312 -3.47 -29.09 -7.69
N ASP A 313 -3.13 -29.50 -8.91
CA ASP A 313 -1.76 -29.81 -9.30
C ASP A 313 -0.85 -28.57 -9.28
N SER A 314 -1.37 -27.40 -9.66
CA SER A 314 -0.62 -26.13 -9.58
C SER A 314 -0.36 -25.74 -8.13
N LEU A 315 -1.34 -25.89 -7.25
CA LEU A 315 -1.20 -25.67 -5.82
C LEU A 315 -0.15 -26.61 -5.22
N TYR A 316 -0.26 -27.89 -5.52
CA TYR A 316 0.68 -28.91 -5.03
C TYR A 316 2.11 -28.64 -5.51
N THR A 317 2.28 -28.31 -6.79
CA THR A 317 3.59 -28.03 -7.38
C THR A 317 4.26 -26.85 -6.68
N ALA A 318 3.56 -25.74 -6.47
CA ALA A 318 4.09 -24.56 -5.77
C ALA A 318 4.42 -24.86 -4.31
N MET A 319 3.54 -25.57 -3.58
CA MET A 319 3.79 -25.98 -2.20
C MET A 319 5.00 -26.92 -2.08
N LYS A 320 5.10 -27.92 -2.98
CA LYS A 320 6.23 -28.84 -3.02
C LYS A 320 7.55 -28.14 -3.32
N ALA A 321 7.59 -27.28 -4.34
CA ALA A 321 8.78 -26.50 -4.66
C ALA A 321 9.25 -25.68 -3.47
N SER A 322 8.34 -24.98 -2.78
CA SER A 322 8.66 -24.18 -1.60
C SER A 322 9.13 -25.01 -0.40
N ALA A 323 8.61 -26.22 -0.23
CA ALA A 323 9.04 -27.11 0.87
C ALA A 323 10.44 -27.71 0.67
N PHE A 324 10.90 -27.84 -0.58
CA PHE A 324 12.19 -28.45 -0.93
C PHE A 324 13.21 -27.42 -1.47
N GLN A 325 12.98 -26.14 -1.28
CA GLN A 325 13.91 -25.09 -1.73
C GLN A 325 15.24 -25.16 -0.98
N SER A 326 16.33 -24.77 -1.66
CA SER A 326 17.69 -24.80 -1.11
C SER A 326 18.04 -23.56 -0.28
N ILE A 327 17.14 -23.13 0.60
CA ILE A 327 17.37 -22.00 1.52
C ILE A 327 17.27 -22.46 2.98
N ARG A 328 17.90 -21.71 3.87
CA ARG A 328 17.79 -21.85 5.33
C ARG A 328 18.00 -23.28 5.83
N GLU A 329 19.13 -23.86 5.44
CA GLU A 329 19.56 -25.22 5.85
C GLU A 329 18.57 -26.34 5.49
N THR A 330 17.56 -26.07 4.66
CA THR A 330 16.64 -27.11 4.18
C THR A 330 17.37 -28.30 3.53
N PRO A 331 18.44 -28.13 2.74
CA PRO A 331 19.22 -29.26 2.23
C PRO A 331 19.78 -30.14 3.34
N LEU A 332 20.32 -29.58 4.41
CA LEU A 332 20.84 -30.32 5.56
C LEU A 332 19.71 -31.09 6.28
N TYR A 333 18.55 -30.44 6.44
CA TYR A 333 17.40 -31.11 7.03
C TYR A 333 16.90 -32.30 6.18
N ILE A 334 16.93 -32.14 4.85
CA ILE A 334 16.55 -33.22 3.93
C ILE A 334 17.54 -34.38 4.00
N GLU A 335 18.85 -34.07 4.06
CA GLU A 335 19.91 -35.05 4.09
C GLU A 335 19.97 -35.81 5.44
N TYR A 336 19.93 -35.10 6.55
CA TYR A 336 20.18 -35.67 7.89
C TYR A 336 18.92 -35.89 8.74
N GLY A 337 17.76 -35.32 8.34
CA GLY A 337 16.56 -35.28 9.17
C GLY A 337 16.61 -34.31 10.34
N TYR A 338 17.70 -33.56 10.47
CA TYR A 338 17.91 -32.49 11.46
C TYR A 338 18.92 -31.46 10.91
N ILE A 339 19.02 -30.30 11.54
CA ILE A 339 20.01 -29.28 11.21
C ILE A 339 21.15 -29.37 12.21
N PRO A 340 22.39 -29.72 11.80
CA PRO A 340 23.56 -29.77 12.69
C PRO A 340 23.87 -28.42 13.32
N ALA A 341 24.23 -28.40 14.61
CA ALA A 341 24.42 -27.15 15.36
C ALA A 341 25.62 -26.31 14.88
N ASP A 342 26.63 -26.97 14.33
CA ASP A 342 27.85 -26.36 13.78
C ASP A 342 27.66 -25.70 12.39
N ASN A 343 26.58 -26.03 11.73
CA ASN A 343 26.23 -25.47 10.42
C ASN A 343 25.11 -24.40 10.51
N ARG A 344 24.86 -23.83 11.69
CA ARG A 344 23.86 -22.75 11.82
C ARG A 344 24.34 -21.53 11.08
N SER A 345 23.53 -21.04 10.16
CA SER A 345 23.70 -19.69 9.61
C SER A 345 23.55 -18.68 10.76
N ASN A 346 24.40 -17.68 10.77
CA ASN A 346 24.25 -16.53 11.66
C ASN A 346 23.06 -15.69 11.15
N THR A 347 21.85 -16.13 11.45
CA THR A 347 20.62 -15.33 11.22
C THR A 347 20.25 -14.58 12.48
#